data_6c5a8f3b3d7495e012089ee4fd8db36b
#
_entry.id   6c5a8f3b3d7495e012089ee4fd8db36b
#
_cell.length_a   1.000
_cell.length_b   1.000
_cell.length_c   1.000
_cell.angle_alpha   90.00
_cell.angle_beta   90.00
_cell.angle_gamma   90.00
#
_symmetry.space_group_name_H-M   'P 1'
#
loop_
_entity.id
_entity.type
_entity.pdbx_description
1 polymer ?
#
loop_
_entity_poly.entity_id
_entity_poly.type
_entity_poly.pdbx_seq_one_letter_code
_entity_poly.pdbx_strand_id
1 'polypeptide(L)'
;MFQLISRTLLTCIALLSLAGCGETVTRGSSSPVLVMGDSLMAWNGGSSRAISDVMERELRQEVVDRSVSSARIVYNLPLTGAAGLSIPKQYRAGDWDWIVVNGGGNDLWLGCGCFACKRKMNRLVAQDGSYGAIPDLVAKLRATGARVIYTGYLRSPGTGSPIEYCKDEGQELDRRVARMAERDDGVYFLSLADLVPNGDRSYHALDMIHPSVKGSAAIANRITALMRQNSDDLRSVN
;
A
#
# COMPACT_ATOMS: atom_id res chain seq x y z
N MET A 1 16.03 14.31 49.70
CA MET A 1 16.11 12.89 49.30
C MET A 1 14.82 12.39 48.68
N PHE A 2 13.66 12.68 49.22
CA PHE A 2 12.35 12.27 48.64
C PHE A 2 12.02 12.85 47.25
N GLN A 3 12.40 14.07 46.94
CA GLN A 3 12.15 14.69 45.64
C GLN A 3 12.99 14.15 44.49
N LEU A 4 14.20 13.64 44.75
CA LEU A 4 15.03 13.01 43.71
C LEU A 4 14.47 11.62 43.32
N ILE A 5 13.98 10.83 44.28
CA ILE A 5 13.44 9.51 44.05
C ILE A 5 12.14 9.62 43.21
N SER A 6 11.28 10.63 43.46
CA SER A 6 10.06 10.85 42.70
C SER A 6 10.34 11.25 41.25
N ARG A 7 11.36 12.06 40.97
CA ARG A 7 11.70 12.45 39.59
C ARG A 7 12.30 11.32 38.78
N THR A 8 13.14 10.46 39.39
CA THR A 8 13.70 9.27 38.73
C THR A 8 12.63 8.24 38.41
N LEU A 9 11.65 8.04 39.31
CA LEU A 9 10.54 7.10 39.07
C LEU A 9 9.64 7.56 37.94
N LEU A 10 9.29 8.86 37.86
CA LEU A 10 8.51 9.41 36.76
C LEU A 10 9.24 9.29 35.40
N THR A 11 10.56 9.47 35.38
CA THR A 11 11.34 9.37 34.13
C THR A 11 11.44 7.91 33.65
N CYS A 12 11.56 6.95 34.58
CA CYS A 12 11.56 5.53 34.23
C CYS A 12 10.17 5.06 33.72
N ILE A 13 9.07 5.56 34.29
CA ILE A 13 7.73 5.23 33.84
C ILE A 13 7.45 5.82 32.44
N ALA A 14 7.94 7.03 32.16
CA ALA A 14 7.81 7.65 30.83
C ALA A 14 8.66 6.93 29.76
N LEU A 15 9.78 6.33 30.12
CA LEU A 15 10.61 5.54 29.20
C LEU A 15 10.06 4.14 28.93
N LEU A 16 9.32 3.55 29.87
CA LEU A 16 8.66 2.24 29.71
C LEU A 16 7.40 2.32 28.82
N SER A 17 6.75 3.48 28.75
CA SER A 17 5.58 3.69 27.87
C SER A 17 5.95 3.93 26.40
N LEU A 18 7.23 4.09 26.06
CA LEU A 18 7.76 4.16 24.68
C LEU A 18 8.20 2.80 24.12
N ALA A 19 8.12 1.71 24.88
CA ALA A 19 8.11 0.36 24.37
C ALA A 19 6.76 0.11 23.69
N GLY A 20 6.50 0.91 22.66
CA GLY A 20 5.29 0.84 21.86
C GLY A 20 5.18 -0.54 21.22
N CYS A 21 4.04 -1.10 21.34
CA CYS A 21 3.52 -2.26 20.67
C CYS A 21 3.89 -2.30 19.18
N GLY A 22 5.09 -2.68 18.87
CA GLY A 22 5.39 -3.30 17.61
C GLY A 22 4.78 -4.69 17.70
N GLU A 23 3.56 -4.86 17.23
CA GLU A 23 2.98 -6.17 17.05
C GLU A 23 3.95 -6.96 16.17
N THR A 24 4.77 -7.78 16.80
CA THR A 24 5.61 -8.74 16.10
C THR A 24 4.66 -9.80 15.60
N VAL A 25 4.40 -9.78 14.29
CA VAL A 25 3.76 -10.92 13.64
C VAL A 25 4.67 -12.10 13.88
N THR A 26 4.29 -12.97 14.82
CA THR A 26 5.05 -14.17 15.17
C THR A 26 5.01 -15.10 13.95
N ARG A 27 6.17 -15.70 13.63
CA ARG A 27 6.22 -16.84 12.70
C ARG A 27 5.19 -17.86 13.16
N GLY A 28 4.21 -18.17 12.30
CA GLY A 28 3.09 -19.04 12.64
C GLY A 28 1.75 -18.32 12.82
N SER A 29 1.65 -17.01 12.60
CA SER A 29 0.35 -16.38 12.42
C SER A 29 -0.28 -16.95 11.13
N SER A 30 -1.54 -17.37 11.22
CA SER A 30 -2.31 -17.92 10.11
C SER A 30 -2.74 -16.87 9.07
N SER A 31 -2.04 -15.74 9.00
CA SER A 31 -2.36 -14.60 8.12
C SER A 31 -1.48 -14.61 6.90
N PRO A 32 -1.91 -15.24 5.79
CA PRO A 32 -1.09 -15.36 4.60
C PRO A 32 -1.05 -14.07 3.76
N VAL A 33 -1.74 -12.99 4.18
CA VAL A 33 -1.88 -11.75 3.41
C VAL A 33 -1.42 -10.53 4.19
N LEU A 34 -0.45 -9.82 3.63
CA LEU A 34 0.00 -8.51 4.11
C LEU A 34 -0.46 -7.42 3.15
N VAL A 35 -1.04 -6.34 3.67
CA VAL A 35 -1.36 -5.11 2.93
C VAL A 35 -0.43 -4.00 3.37
N MET A 36 0.20 -3.34 2.39
CA MET A 36 1.10 -2.20 2.58
C MET A 36 0.70 -1.09 1.61
N GLY A 37 0.87 0.15 2.01
CA GLY A 37 0.61 1.25 1.08
C GLY A 37 0.32 2.58 1.75
N ASP A 38 -0.31 3.44 1.00
CA ASP A 38 -0.69 4.78 1.44
C ASP A 38 -2.20 4.89 1.79
N SER A 39 -2.73 6.11 1.68
CA SER A 39 -4.13 6.37 2.02
C SER A 39 -5.14 5.62 1.15
N LEU A 40 -4.79 5.18 -0.06
CA LEU A 40 -5.69 4.35 -0.87
C LEU A 40 -6.08 3.08 -0.09
N MET A 41 -5.09 2.41 0.51
CA MET A 41 -5.30 1.19 1.29
C MET A 41 -5.89 1.48 2.68
N ALA A 42 -5.34 2.50 3.37
CA ALA A 42 -5.71 2.82 4.75
C ALA A 42 -7.10 3.48 4.90
N TRP A 43 -7.68 4.02 3.82
CA TRP A 43 -8.94 4.77 3.88
C TRP A 43 -10.10 3.87 4.31
N ASN A 44 -11.03 4.43 5.07
CA ASN A 44 -12.16 3.72 5.68
C ASN A 44 -11.78 2.72 6.82
N GLY A 45 -10.50 2.60 7.22
CA GLY A 45 -10.08 1.70 8.30
C GLY A 45 -10.71 2.02 9.65
N GLY A 46 -10.91 3.30 9.98
CA GLY A 46 -11.60 3.71 11.21
C GLY A 46 -13.06 3.24 11.33
N SER A 47 -13.67 2.76 10.25
CA SER A 47 -15.01 2.19 10.21
C SER A 47 -15.04 0.70 9.89
N SER A 48 -13.88 0.02 9.86
CA SER A 48 -13.73 -1.39 9.46
C SER A 48 -14.27 -1.66 8.04
N ARG A 49 -13.99 -0.73 7.12
CA ARG A 49 -14.40 -0.76 5.71
C ARG A 49 -13.26 -0.41 4.75
N ALA A 50 -12.02 -0.49 5.22
CA ALA A 50 -10.85 -0.40 4.35
C ALA A 50 -10.84 -1.54 3.33
N ILE A 51 -9.94 -1.45 2.37
CA ILE A 51 -9.72 -2.51 1.38
C ILE A 51 -9.36 -3.81 2.09
N SER A 52 -8.46 -3.78 3.06
CA SER A 52 -8.05 -4.92 3.89
C SER A 52 -9.21 -5.58 4.65
N ASP A 53 -10.10 -4.78 5.27
CA ASP A 53 -11.26 -5.31 5.97
C ASP A 53 -12.24 -6.05 5.05
N VAL A 54 -12.39 -5.57 3.82
CA VAL A 54 -13.23 -6.24 2.81
C VAL A 54 -12.55 -7.52 2.33
N MET A 55 -11.24 -7.47 2.06
CA MET A 55 -10.46 -8.65 1.68
C MET A 55 -10.55 -9.76 2.75
N GLU A 56 -10.43 -9.40 4.04
CA GLU A 56 -10.56 -10.33 5.17
C GLU A 56 -11.90 -11.07 5.14
N ARG A 57 -12.99 -10.34 4.96
CA ARG A 57 -14.33 -10.94 4.84
C ARG A 57 -14.48 -11.85 3.61
N GLU A 58 -13.95 -11.41 2.45
CA GLU A 58 -14.05 -12.15 1.19
C GLU A 58 -13.18 -13.43 1.19
N LEU A 59 -12.00 -13.36 1.78
CA LEU A 59 -11.06 -14.48 1.86
C LEU A 59 -11.36 -15.40 3.06
N ARG A 60 -12.14 -14.93 4.04
CA ARG A 60 -12.42 -15.62 5.32
C ARG A 60 -11.15 -15.97 6.08
N GLN A 61 -10.18 -15.09 6.04
CA GLN A 61 -8.89 -15.22 6.73
C GLN A 61 -8.39 -13.84 7.13
N GLU A 62 -7.58 -13.77 8.17
CA GLU A 62 -7.00 -12.53 8.64
C GLU A 62 -6.13 -11.87 7.56
N VAL A 63 -6.26 -10.55 7.42
CA VAL A 63 -5.44 -9.71 6.53
C VAL A 63 -4.74 -8.67 7.38
N VAL A 64 -3.42 -8.76 7.45
CA VAL A 64 -2.61 -7.79 8.21
C VAL A 64 -2.43 -6.52 7.40
N ASP A 65 -3.02 -5.41 7.86
CA ASP A 65 -2.90 -4.10 7.23
C ASP A 65 -1.85 -3.24 7.95
N ARG A 66 -0.86 -2.80 7.18
CA ARG A 66 0.21 -1.91 7.63
C ARG A 66 0.23 -0.58 6.87
N SER A 67 -0.80 -0.34 6.04
CA SER A 67 -0.90 0.89 5.26
C SER A 67 -1.07 2.13 6.15
N VAL A 68 -0.51 3.26 5.70
CA VAL A 68 -0.55 4.52 6.46
C VAL A 68 -0.83 5.67 5.49
N SER A 69 -1.82 6.50 5.83
CA SER A 69 -2.15 7.70 5.05
C SER A 69 -0.91 8.59 4.85
N SER A 70 -0.77 9.15 3.63
CA SER A 70 0.36 9.99 3.21
C SER A 70 1.71 9.28 3.13
N ALA A 71 1.77 7.95 3.28
CA ALA A 71 2.99 7.19 3.11
C ALA A 71 3.54 7.29 1.68
N ARG A 72 4.85 7.12 1.53
CA ARG A 72 5.59 7.24 0.25
C ARG A 72 6.56 6.08 0.06
N ILE A 73 6.85 5.79 -1.18
CA ILE A 73 7.92 4.84 -1.55
C ILE A 73 9.29 5.42 -1.18
N VAL A 74 9.54 6.69 -1.51
CA VAL A 74 10.79 7.39 -1.19
C VAL A 74 10.55 8.34 -0.03
N TYR A 75 10.92 7.91 1.18
CA TYR A 75 10.73 8.68 2.40
C TYR A 75 12.02 8.69 3.25
N ASN A 76 12.54 9.88 3.56
CA ASN A 76 13.89 10.05 4.13
C ASN A 76 13.92 10.27 5.65
N LEU A 77 12.79 10.66 6.28
CA LEU A 77 12.80 10.91 7.72
C LEU A 77 12.76 9.57 8.51
N PRO A 78 13.76 9.30 9.39
CA PRO A 78 13.90 7.97 9.99
C PRO A 78 12.79 7.62 10.97
N LEU A 79 12.41 8.54 11.87
CA LEU A 79 11.42 8.30 12.93
C LEU A 79 10.00 8.12 12.38
N THR A 80 9.51 9.10 11.62
CA THR A 80 8.18 9.04 11.02
C THR A 80 8.09 8.00 9.91
N GLY A 81 9.22 7.70 9.23
CA GLY A 81 9.32 6.58 8.31
C GLY A 81 9.13 5.24 9.02
N ALA A 82 9.72 5.05 10.20
CA ALA A 82 9.53 3.85 11.03
C ALA A 82 8.10 3.74 11.58
N ALA A 83 7.42 4.89 11.77
CA ALA A 83 6.00 4.96 12.13
C ALA A 83 5.04 4.66 10.96
N GLY A 84 5.57 4.25 9.77
CA GLY A 84 4.77 3.80 8.63
C GLY A 84 4.70 4.76 7.45
N LEU A 85 5.21 6.02 7.56
CA LEU A 85 5.23 6.94 6.42
C LEU A 85 6.23 6.55 5.30
N SER A 86 7.10 5.57 5.55
CA SER A 86 7.90 4.89 4.52
C SER A 86 7.26 3.55 4.19
N ILE A 87 6.67 3.41 3.00
CA ILE A 87 6.04 2.16 2.57
C ILE A 87 7.01 0.97 2.68
N PRO A 88 8.30 1.06 2.26
CA PRO A 88 9.25 -0.04 2.47
C PRO A 88 9.44 -0.45 3.94
N LYS A 89 9.20 0.45 4.90
CA LYS A 89 9.33 0.16 6.35
C LYS A 89 8.04 -0.39 6.96
N GLN A 90 6.95 -0.46 6.23
CA GLN A 90 5.71 -1.11 6.66
C GLN A 90 5.84 -2.64 6.67
N TYR A 91 6.75 -3.18 5.86
CA TYR A 91 6.99 -4.63 5.83
C TYR A 91 7.36 -5.18 7.22
N ARG A 92 6.79 -6.33 7.54
CA ARG A 92 7.13 -7.15 8.71
C ARG A 92 7.44 -8.56 8.24
N ALA A 93 8.46 -9.17 8.84
CA ALA A 93 8.79 -10.56 8.56
C ALA A 93 7.63 -11.48 8.97
N GLY A 94 7.31 -12.44 8.12
CA GLY A 94 6.23 -13.41 8.31
C GLY A 94 6.18 -14.36 7.12
N ASP A 95 5.40 -15.43 7.23
CA ASP A 95 5.20 -16.41 6.17
C ASP A 95 4.01 -15.96 5.31
N TRP A 96 4.27 -14.99 4.45
CA TRP A 96 3.25 -14.37 3.60
C TRP A 96 3.09 -15.15 2.30
N ASP A 97 1.86 -15.58 1.98
CA ASP A 97 1.52 -16.09 0.65
C ASP A 97 1.36 -14.95 -0.35
N TRP A 98 0.76 -13.85 0.10
CA TRP A 98 0.50 -12.67 -0.69
C TRP A 98 0.90 -11.38 0.03
N ILE A 99 1.49 -10.48 -0.72
CA ILE A 99 1.71 -9.09 -0.28
C ILE A 99 1.04 -8.17 -1.29
N VAL A 100 0.05 -7.41 -0.83
CA VAL A 100 -0.60 -6.37 -1.63
C VAL A 100 0.06 -5.05 -1.30
N VAL A 101 0.56 -4.36 -2.32
CA VAL A 101 1.24 -3.07 -2.13
C VAL A 101 0.71 -2.03 -3.11
N ASN A 102 0.65 -0.80 -2.65
CA ASN A 102 0.36 0.38 -3.44
C ASN A 102 1.31 1.51 -3.03
N GLY A 103 1.59 2.46 -3.92
CA GLY A 103 2.44 3.59 -3.59
C GLY A 103 2.93 4.36 -4.82
N GLY A 104 3.63 5.48 -4.56
CA GLY A 104 4.19 6.33 -5.60
C GLY A 104 3.33 7.56 -5.94
N GLY A 105 2.01 7.51 -5.77
CA GLY A 105 1.13 8.66 -6.00
C GLY A 105 1.50 9.85 -5.11
N ASN A 106 1.69 9.63 -3.82
CA ASN A 106 2.13 10.67 -2.90
C ASN A 106 3.56 11.17 -3.18
N ASP A 107 4.42 10.32 -3.75
CA ASP A 107 5.75 10.75 -4.20
C ASP A 107 5.67 11.72 -5.36
N LEU A 108 4.71 11.55 -6.28
CA LEU A 108 4.46 12.44 -7.41
C LEU A 108 3.71 13.69 -6.97
N TRP A 109 2.56 13.53 -6.32
CA TRP A 109 1.72 14.64 -5.92
C TRP A 109 2.44 15.59 -4.94
N LEU A 110 2.89 15.07 -3.80
CA LEU A 110 3.54 15.87 -2.76
C LEU A 110 5.05 16.10 -3.02
N GLY A 111 5.64 15.33 -3.92
CA GLY A 111 7.08 15.36 -4.19
C GLY A 111 7.50 16.19 -5.40
N CYS A 112 6.63 16.37 -6.40
CA CYS A 112 6.88 17.16 -7.61
C CYS A 112 5.64 17.92 -8.13
N GLY A 113 4.51 17.86 -7.40
CA GLY A 113 3.29 18.59 -7.73
C GLY A 113 2.65 18.18 -9.05
N CYS A 114 2.98 17.00 -9.58
CA CYS A 114 2.52 16.48 -10.88
C CYS A 114 2.83 17.37 -12.10
N PHE A 115 3.85 18.25 -12.03
CA PHE A 115 4.21 19.13 -13.16
C PHE A 115 5.58 18.82 -13.74
N ALA A 116 6.59 18.57 -12.91
CA ALA A 116 7.98 18.36 -13.33
C ALA A 116 8.51 17.01 -12.80
N CYS A 117 7.74 15.95 -12.99
CA CYS A 117 7.93 14.68 -12.30
C CYS A 117 8.92 13.72 -12.95
N LYS A 118 9.44 13.99 -14.15
CA LYS A 118 10.31 13.06 -14.89
C LYS A 118 11.44 12.46 -14.04
N ARG A 119 12.18 13.29 -13.29
CA ARG A 119 13.28 12.82 -12.42
C ARG A 119 12.76 11.99 -11.24
N LYS A 120 11.65 12.41 -10.63
CA LYS A 120 11.01 11.69 -9.53
C LYS A 120 10.46 10.35 -10.02
N MET A 121 9.77 10.33 -11.14
CA MET A 121 9.25 9.13 -11.78
C MET A 121 10.37 8.12 -12.07
N ASN A 122 11.49 8.56 -12.67
CA ASN A 122 12.63 7.67 -12.95
C ASN A 122 13.30 7.13 -11.67
N ARG A 123 13.21 7.86 -10.55
CA ARG A 123 13.67 7.36 -9.25
C ARG A 123 12.71 6.32 -8.66
N LEU A 124 11.42 6.46 -8.90
CA LEU A 124 10.40 5.50 -8.46
C LEU A 124 10.48 4.22 -9.28
N VAL A 125 10.44 4.35 -10.60
CA VAL A 125 10.48 3.22 -11.53
C VAL A 125 10.98 3.68 -12.89
N ALA A 126 11.93 2.97 -13.47
CA ALA A 126 12.46 3.21 -14.81
C ALA A 126 11.36 3.07 -15.87
N GLN A 127 11.59 3.65 -17.06
CA GLN A 127 10.62 3.61 -18.15
C GLN A 127 10.26 2.17 -18.59
N ASP A 128 11.22 1.26 -18.50
CA ASP A 128 11.06 -0.17 -18.84
C ASP A 128 10.72 -1.05 -17.61
N GLY A 129 10.53 -0.47 -16.44
CA GLY A 129 10.22 -1.19 -15.21
C GLY A 129 11.41 -1.90 -14.55
N SER A 130 12.63 -1.79 -15.10
CA SER A 130 13.76 -2.65 -14.68
C SER A 130 14.43 -2.25 -13.38
N TYR A 131 14.40 -0.98 -12.99
CA TYR A 131 15.05 -0.47 -11.76
C TYR A 131 14.29 0.70 -11.16
N GLY A 132 14.61 1.01 -9.90
CA GLY A 132 14.03 2.11 -9.12
C GLY A 132 13.50 1.65 -7.77
N ALA A 133 13.03 2.59 -6.96
CA ALA A 133 12.61 2.30 -5.59
C ALA A 133 11.42 1.33 -5.50
N ILE A 134 10.54 1.30 -6.51
CA ILE A 134 9.42 0.36 -6.57
C ILE A 134 9.92 -1.04 -6.97
N PRO A 135 10.67 -1.25 -8.06
CA PRO A 135 11.28 -2.54 -8.36
C PRO A 135 12.13 -3.10 -7.22
N ASP A 136 12.94 -2.25 -6.57
CA ASP A 136 13.77 -2.66 -5.42
C ASP A 136 12.92 -3.15 -4.24
N LEU A 137 11.79 -2.49 -3.96
CA LEU A 137 10.84 -2.91 -2.93
C LEU A 137 10.22 -4.25 -3.33
N VAL A 138 9.67 -4.35 -4.54
CA VAL A 138 8.99 -5.56 -5.02
C VAL A 138 9.95 -6.76 -5.03
N ALA A 139 11.19 -6.59 -5.49
CA ALA A 139 12.20 -7.65 -5.46
C ALA A 139 12.49 -8.14 -4.03
N LYS A 140 12.56 -7.23 -3.03
CA LYS A 140 12.72 -7.60 -1.62
C LYS A 140 11.52 -8.39 -1.09
N LEU A 141 10.30 -7.99 -1.47
CA LEU A 141 9.09 -8.70 -1.07
C LEU A 141 9.02 -10.09 -1.73
N ARG A 142 9.37 -10.19 -3.00
CA ARG A 142 9.44 -11.47 -3.74
C ARG A 142 10.51 -12.42 -3.17
N ALA A 143 11.63 -11.90 -2.71
CA ALA A 143 12.70 -12.70 -2.09
C ALA A 143 12.25 -13.42 -0.81
N THR A 144 11.11 -13.06 -0.22
CA THR A 144 10.50 -13.76 0.91
C THR A 144 9.72 -15.03 0.50
N GLY A 145 9.50 -15.23 -0.80
CA GLY A 145 8.65 -16.30 -1.35
C GLY A 145 7.19 -15.85 -1.62
N ALA A 146 6.78 -14.71 -1.10
CA ALA A 146 5.43 -14.21 -1.31
C ALA A 146 5.17 -13.81 -2.77
N ARG A 147 3.95 -13.98 -3.25
CA ARG A 147 3.44 -13.33 -4.47
C ARG A 147 3.09 -11.88 -4.16
N VAL A 148 3.34 -10.99 -5.11
CA VAL A 148 3.12 -9.55 -4.91
C VAL A 148 2.06 -9.03 -5.87
N ILE A 149 1.01 -8.39 -5.35
CA ILE A 149 0.07 -7.60 -6.13
C ILE A 149 0.42 -6.12 -5.94
N TYR A 150 0.86 -5.46 -7.00
CA TYR A 150 1.00 -4.01 -7.00
C TYR A 150 -0.27 -3.36 -7.55
N THR A 151 -0.98 -2.60 -6.72
CA THR A 151 -2.25 -1.99 -7.07
C THR A 151 -2.03 -0.56 -7.57
N GLY A 152 -2.56 -0.23 -8.74
CA GLY A 152 -2.64 1.13 -9.27
C GLY A 152 -3.59 2.02 -8.45
N TYR A 153 -3.75 3.26 -8.87
CA TYR A 153 -4.61 4.22 -8.18
C TYR A 153 -6.01 4.29 -8.79
N LEU A 154 -7.00 4.53 -7.92
CA LEU A 154 -8.35 4.85 -8.32
C LEU A 154 -8.34 6.10 -9.20
N ARG A 155 -8.93 6.01 -10.40
CA ARG A 155 -9.00 7.14 -11.32
C ARG A 155 -10.13 8.07 -10.94
N SER A 156 -9.90 9.37 -11.13
CA SER A 156 -10.96 10.37 -11.06
C SER A 156 -12.09 10.02 -12.02
N PRO A 157 -13.35 10.31 -11.66
CA PRO A 157 -14.49 10.13 -12.56
C PRO A 157 -14.52 11.16 -13.72
N GLY A 158 -13.46 11.95 -13.90
CA GLY A 158 -13.36 12.99 -14.93
C GLY A 158 -13.91 14.35 -14.52
N THR A 159 -14.47 14.47 -13.33
CA THR A 159 -15.01 15.73 -12.79
C THR A 159 -14.84 15.85 -11.29
N GLY A 160 -14.41 17.02 -10.84
CA GLY A 160 -14.44 17.43 -9.42
C GLY A 160 -13.34 16.86 -8.52
N SER A 161 -12.35 16.16 -9.07
CA SER A 161 -11.19 15.76 -8.28
C SER A 161 -10.15 16.87 -8.23
N PRO A 162 -9.63 17.23 -7.03
CA PRO A 162 -8.59 18.23 -6.88
C PRO A 162 -7.23 17.77 -7.40
N ILE A 163 -7.06 16.48 -7.74
CA ILE A 163 -5.83 15.90 -8.30
C ILE A 163 -5.99 15.45 -9.75
N GLU A 164 -7.01 15.93 -10.46
CA GLU A 164 -7.23 15.59 -11.88
C GLU A 164 -6.01 15.93 -12.76
N TYR A 165 -5.30 17.01 -12.42
CA TYR A 165 -4.08 17.40 -13.12
C TYR A 165 -2.91 16.41 -12.95
N CYS A 166 -3.01 15.44 -12.04
CA CYS A 166 -2.03 14.35 -11.87
C CYS A 166 -2.31 13.12 -12.75
N LYS A 167 -3.33 13.18 -13.60
CA LYS A 167 -3.79 12.04 -14.39
C LYS A 167 -2.69 11.42 -15.26
N ASP A 168 -1.93 12.25 -15.95
CA ASP A 168 -0.89 11.77 -16.88
C ASP A 168 0.27 11.10 -16.13
N GLU A 169 0.71 11.68 -15.01
CA GLU A 169 1.71 11.08 -14.16
C GLU A 169 1.24 9.77 -13.54
N GLY A 170 -0.03 9.71 -13.12
CA GLY A 170 -0.61 8.48 -12.60
C GLY A 170 -0.69 7.38 -13.67
N GLN A 171 -1.03 7.72 -14.92
CA GLN A 171 -1.04 6.77 -16.03
C GLN A 171 0.38 6.31 -16.39
N GLU A 172 1.36 7.21 -16.36
CA GLU A 172 2.77 6.85 -16.62
C GLU A 172 3.31 5.94 -15.53
N LEU A 173 3.00 6.20 -14.26
CA LEU A 173 3.36 5.32 -13.15
C LEU A 173 2.80 3.92 -13.36
N ASP A 174 1.50 3.80 -13.65
CA ASP A 174 0.84 2.52 -13.89
C ASP A 174 1.49 1.74 -15.05
N ARG A 175 1.80 2.42 -16.18
CA ARG A 175 2.45 1.78 -17.33
C ARG A 175 3.83 1.21 -16.98
N ARG A 176 4.62 1.92 -16.18
CA ARG A 176 5.95 1.47 -15.77
C ARG A 176 5.88 0.32 -14.76
N VAL A 177 4.94 0.39 -13.82
CA VAL A 177 4.73 -0.69 -12.85
C VAL A 177 4.19 -1.94 -13.55
N ALA A 178 3.31 -1.80 -14.55
CA ALA A 178 2.86 -2.93 -15.36
C ALA A 178 4.05 -3.64 -16.04
N ARG A 179 4.96 -2.88 -16.69
CA ARG A 179 6.19 -3.44 -17.28
C ARG A 179 7.11 -4.10 -16.27
N MET A 180 7.17 -3.57 -15.05
CA MET A 180 7.91 -4.22 -13.96
C MET A 180 7.29 -5.58 -13.63
N ALA A 181 5.95 -5.65 -13.52
CA ALA A 181 5.26 -6.89 -13.20
C ALA A 181 5.46 -7.98 -14.28
N GLU A 182 5.54 -7.61 -15.55
CA GLU A 182 5.81 -8.54 -16.67
C GLU A 182 7.17 -9.26 -16.57
N ARG A 183 8.04 -8.86 -15.65
CA ARG A 183 9.41 -9.39 -15.50
C ARG A 183 9.53 -10.52 -14.47
N ASP A 184 8.48 -10.79 -13.68
CA ASP A 184 8.45 -11.82 -12.64
C ASP A 184 7.03 -12.40 -12.54
N ASP A 185 6.87 -13.70 -12.83
CA ASP A 185 5.58 -14.42 -12.82
C ASP A 185 4.87 -14.39 -11.46
N GLY A 186 5.59 -14.05 -10.38
CA GLY A 186 5.02 -13.90 -9.05
C GLY A 186 4.62 -12.46 -8.71
N VAL A 187 4.70 -11.53 -9.68
CA VAL A 187 4.32 -10.12 -9.52
C VAL A 187 3.16 -9.80 -10.44
N TYR A 188 2.11 -9.24 -9.88
CA TYR A 188 0.88 -8.89 -10.60
C TYR A 188 0.63 -7.39 -10.49
N PHE A 189 0.42 -6.72 -11.61
CA PHE A 189 -0.07 -5.34 -11.59
C PHE A 189 -1.60 -5.34 -11.73
N LEU A 190 -2.28 -4.81 -10.71
CA LEU A 190 -3.72 -4.61 -10.72
C LEU A 190 -4.05 -3.17 -11.09
N SER A 191 -4.44 -2.95 -12.35
CA SER A 191 -4.95 -1.65 -12.78
C SER A 191 -6.33 -1.36 -12.19
N LEU A 192 -6.52 -0.12 -11.74
CA LEU A 192 -7.83 0.41 -11.35
C LEU A 192 -8.35 1.46 -12.37
N ALA A 193 -7.70 1.57 -13.52
CA ALA A 193 -7.98 2.63 -14.49
C ALA A 193 -9.41 2.57 -15.05
N ASP A 194 -10.00 1.40 -15.15
CA ASP A 194 -11.34 1.12 -15.67
C ASP A 194 -12.41 0.90 -14.57
N LEU A 195 -12.00 1.02 -13.29
CA LEU A 195 -12.93 0.74 -12.18
C LEU A 195 -14.04 1.79 -12.04
N VAL A 196 -13.73 3.05 -12.35
CA VAL A 196 -14.65 4.16 -12.17
C VAL A 196 -15.24 4.55 -13.52
N PRO A 197 -16.56 4.35 -13.73
CA PRO A 197 -17.22 4.87 -14.93
C PRO A 197 -17.13 6.39 -15.00
N ASN A 198 -17.01 6.93 -16.22
CA ASN A 198 -16.97 8.37 -16.41
C ASN A 198 -18.21 9.05 -15.81
N GLY A 199 -18.02 10.07 -15.00
CA GLY A 199 -19.08 10.79 -14.30
C GLY A 199 -19.57 10.14 -13.00
N ASP A 200 -19.24 8.88 -12.70
CA ASP A 200 -19.68 8.21 -11.47
C ASP A 200 -18.80 8.55 -10.26
N ARG A 201 -19.27 9.50 -9.48
CA ARG A 201 -18.60 9.95 -8.25
C ARG A 201 -18.77 9.00 -7.06
N SER A 202 -19.63 7.98 -7.15
CA SER A 202 -19.97 7.11 -6.02
C SER A 202 -18.82 6.22 -5.53
N TYR A 203 -17.79 6.05 -6.35
CA TYR A 203 -16.58 5.32 -5.97
C TYR A 203 -15.61 6.13 -5.10
N HIS A 204 -15.81 7.45 -5.00
CA HIS A 204 -14.95 8.36 -4.25
C HIS A 204 -15.61 8.83 -2.96
N ALA A 205 -14.78 9.10 -1.94
CA ALA A 205 -15.17 9.85 -0.76
C ALA A 205 -15.49 11.32 -1.14
N LEU A 206 -15.93 12.11 -0.16
CA LEU A 206 -16.32 13.50 -0.41
C LEU A 206 -15.17 14.38 -0.92
N ASP A 207 -13.93 14.00 -0.61
CA ASP A 207 -12.72 14.70 -1.06
C ASP A 207 -12.36 14.44 -2.54
N MET A 208 -13.05 13.50 -3.18
CA MET A 208 -12.85 13.10 -4.58
C MET A 208 -11.42 12.62 -4.91
N ILE A 209 -10.67 12.18 -3.88
CA ILE A 209 -9.31 11.62 -3.96
C ILE A 209 -9.34 10.16 -3.50
N HIS A 210 -9.90 9.94 -2.31
CA HIS A 210 -9.90 8.63 -1.65
C HIS A 210 -11.13 7.80 -2.02
N PRO A 211 -11.06 6.47 -1.87
CA PRO A 211 -12.19 5.62 -2.17
C PRO A 211 -13.33 5.83 -1.16
N SER A 212 -14.56 5.84 -1.65
CA SER A 212 -15.74 5.63 -0.81
C SER A 212 -15.75 4.19 -0.28
N VAL A 213 -16.71 3.86 0.58
CA VAL A 213 -16.93 2.46 1.01
C VAL A 213 -17.21 1.55 -0.20
N LYS A 214 -17.97 2.04 -1.21
CA LYS A 214 -18.19 1.34 -2.48
C LYS A 214 -16.87 1.16 -3.25
N GLY A 215 -16.05 2.20 -3.31
CA GLY A 215 -14.74 2.15 -3.97
C GLY A 215 -13.79 1.15 -3.30
N SER A 216 -13.69 1.19 -1.96
CA SER A 216 -12.88 0.21 -1.21
C SER A 216 -13.33 -1.23 -1.46
N ALA A 217 -14.65 -1.49 -1.43
CA ALA A 217 -15.18 -2.82 -1.71
C ALA A 217 -14.88 -3.28 -3.14
N ALA A 218 -15.03 -2.41 -4.12
CA ALA A 218 -14.76 -2.75 -5.52
C ALA A 218 -13.28 -3.05 -5.77
N ILE A 219 -12.36 -2.32 -5.13
CA ILE A 219 -10.91 -2.57 -5.20
C ILE A 219 -10.58 -3.90 -4.54
N ALA A 220 -11.08 -4.14 -3.32
CA ALA A 220 -10.87 -5.40 -2.59
C ALA A 220 -11.33 -6.62 -3.39
N ASN A 221 -12.51 -6.54 -4.02
CA ASN A 221 -13.06 -7.62 -4.85
C ASN A 221 -12.15 -7.92 -6.05
N ARG A 222 -11.55 -6.91 -6.70
CA ARG A 222 -10.58 -7.13 -7.77
C ARG A 222 -9.31 -7.81 -7.27
N ILE A 223 -8.79 -7.37 -6.11
CA ILE A 223 -7.60 -7.98 -5.49
C ILE A 223 -7.87 -9.46 -5.17
N THR A 224 -8.97 -9.75 -4.47
CA THR A 224 -9.30 -11.12 -4.06
C THR A 224 -9.63 -12.04 -5.25
N ALA A 225 -10.24 -11.51 -6.31
CA ALA A 225 -10.46 -12.25 -7.55
C ALA A 225 -9.13 -12.64 -8.20
N LEU A 226 -8.17 -11.69 -8.31
CA LEU A 226 -6.84 -11.95 -8.84
C LEU A 226 -6.09 -13.01 -8.00
N MET A 227 -6.18 -12.94 -6.68
CA MET A 227 -5.59 -13.92 -5.78
C MET A 227 -6.16 -15.32 -6.02
N ARG A 228 -7.48 -15.45 -6.13
CA ARG A 228 -8.16 -16.74 -6.37
C ARG A 228 -7.73 -17.34 -7.71
N GLN A 229 -7.76 -16.57 -8.79
CA GLN A 229 -7.33 -17.03 -10.13
C GLN A 229 -5.92 -17.61 -10.10
N ASN A 230 -4.99 -16.94 -9.43
CA ASN A 230 -3.60 -17.37 -9.39
C ASN A 230 -3.29 -18.40 -8.26
N SER A 231 -4.23 -18.69 -7.37
CA SER A 231 -4.09 -19.76 -6.37
C SER A 231 -4.55 -21.12 -6.92
N ASP A 232 -5.50 -21.16 -7.83
CA ASP A 232 -6.03 -22.37 -8.44
C ASP A 232 -5.05 -22.93 -9.48
N ASP A 233 -4.28 -22.10 -10.17
CA ASP A 233 -3.26 -22.53 -11.12
C ASP A 233 -2.18 -23.42 -10.48
N LEU A 234 -1.83 -23.17 -9.21
CA LEU A 234 -0.87 -23.99 -8.47
C LEU A 234 -1.45 -25.35 -8.01
N ARG A 235 -2.77 -25.47 -7.88
CA ARG A 235 -3.42 -26.74 -7.54
C ARG A 235 -3.63 -27.64 -8.75
N SER A 236 -3.65 -27.08 -9.94
CA SER A 236 -3.82 -27.81 -11.21
C SER A 236 -2.51 -28.40 -11.75
N VAL A 237 -1.34 -28.00 -11.19
CA VAL A 237 0.01 -28.42 -11.62
C VAL A 237 0.58 -29.53 -10.70
N ASN A 238 -0.07 -29.83 -9.57
CA ASN A 238 0.27 -30.92 -8.66
C ASN A 238 -0.79 -32.03 -8.72
#